data_06a2e0233ae6a29454b1396ef9fb70d5
#
_entry.id   06a2e0233ae6a29454b1396ef9fb70d5
#
_cell.length_a   1.000
_cell.length_b   1.000
_cell.length_c   1.000
_cell.angle_alpha   90.00
_cell.angle_beta   90.00
_cell.angle_gamma   90.00
#
_symmetry.space_group_name_H-M   'P 1'
#
loop_
_entity.id
_entity.type
_entity.pdbx_description
1 polymer ?
#
loop_
_entity_poly.entity_id
_entity_poly.type
_entity_poly.pdbx_seq_one_letter_code
_entity_poly.pdbx_strand_id
1 'polypeptide(L)'
;KVLLSKKGTDRKRVVYVYPYDVQVVLKVIAWKLHKYDNCFANNLFSFRKFVNAQTAVRYLREKQKEGDWYTYKLDIHNYFNSVSVDKILPMVKEVLVEEPILYNVICAILKNPYVEYNKQVIREEKGIMAGMPLSAFLANLYLTKIDFWFQENDILYARYSDDIIIFAQEEKKIEQYSERLTEMIHE
;
A
#
# COMPACT_ATOMS: atom_id res chain seq x y z
N LYS A 1 19.70 -1.14 6.80
CA LYS A 1 19.01 -2.28 6.16
C LYS A 1 19.19 -3.53 6.97
N VAL A 2 18.12 -4.29 7.18
CA VAL A 2 18.11 -5.55 7.93
C VAL A 2 17.38 -6.61 7.10
N LEU A 3 17.86 -7.83 7.18
CA LEU A 3 17.20 -9.00 6.57
C LEU A 3 16.50 -9.80 7.68
N LEU A 4 15.17 -9.85 7.62
CA LEU A 4 14.35 -10.62 8.56
C LEU A 4 13.92 -11.94 7.91
N SER A 5 14.11 -13.07 8.60
CA SER A 5 13.61 -14.36 8.13
C SER A 5 12.09 -14.39 8.16
N LYS A 6 11.45 -14.85 7.08
CA LYS A 6 10.01 -15.16 7.09
C LYS A 6 9.80 -16.48 7.85
N LYS A 7 8.91 -16.45 8.86
CA LYS A 7 8.61 -17.64 9.67
C LYS A 7 8.18 -18.82 8.77
N GLY A 8 8.85 -19.96 8.90
CA GLY A 8 8.54 -21.19 8.15
C GLY A 8 9.07 -21.26 6.70
N THR A 9 9.97 -20.34 6.30
CA THR A 9 10.61 -20.38 4.97
C THR A 9 12.06 -19.89 5.04
N ASP A 10 12.90 -20.27 4.06
CA ASP A 10 14.26 -19.74 3.90
C ASP A 10 14.29 -18.32 3.30
N ARG A 11 13.12 -17.77 2.98
CA ARG A 11 13.02 -16.42 2.36
C ARG A 11 13.25 -15.34 3.40
N LYS A 12 14.00 -14.31 3.00
CA LYS A 12 14.28 -13.13 3.83
C LYS A 12 13.46 -11.92 3.31
N ARG A 13 12.94 -11.12 4.26
CA ARG A 13 12.32 -9.83 3.95
C ARG A 13 13.34 -8.74 4.22
N VAL A 14 13.52 -7.84 3.26
CA VAL A 14 14.32 -6.62 3.46
C VAL A 14 13.49 -5.59 4.22
N VAL A 15 14.03 -5.07 5.31
CA VAL A 15 13.41 -4.03 6.15
C VAL A 15 14.41 -2.92 6.39
N TYR A 16 13.93 -1.67 6.37
CA TYR A 16 14.76 -0.49 6.65
C TYR A 16 14.45 0.03 8.04
N VAL A 17 15.48 0.13 8.86
CA VAL A 17 15.39 0.60 10.25
C VAL A 17 16.11 1.93 10.37
N TYR A 18 15.47 2.90 10.97
CA TYR A 18 16.03 4.22 11.24
C TYR A 18 16.51 4.31 12.69
N PRO A 19 17.45 5.24 13.03
CA PRO A 19 17.76 5.58 14.41
C PRO A 19 16.50 5.95 15.20
N TYR A 20 16.54 5.77 16.52
CA TYR A 20 15.34 5.90 17.36
C TYR A 20 14.70 7.28 17.29
N ASP A 21 15.50 8.34 17.36
CA ASP A 21 15.09 9.74 17.24
C ASP A 21 14.37 10.02 15.89
N VAL A 22 14.97 9.55 14.80
CA VAL A 22 14.36 9.64 13.46
C VAL A 22 13.06 8.84 13.38
N GLN A 23 13.03 7.63 13.97
CA GLN A 23 11.78 6.84 14.02
C GLN A 23 10.65 7.58 14.75
N VAL A 24 10.95 8.28 15.84
CA VAL A 24 9.94 9.07 16.57
C VAL A 24 9.36 10.16 15.66
N VAL A 25 10.21 10.92 14.97
CA VAL A 25 9.76 11.97 14.03
C VAL A 25 8.92 11.36 12.91
N LEU A 26 9.37 10.26 12.31
CA LEU A 26 8.63 9.60 11.23
C LEU A 26 7.26 9.06 11.70
N LYS A 27 7.14 8.59 12.94
CA LYS A 27 5.86 8.17 13.53
C LYS A 27 4.91 9.35 13.76
N VAL A 28 5.42 10.51 14.19
CA VAL A 28 4.62 11.74 14.32
C VAL A 28 4.10 12.19 12.94
N ILE A 29 4.96 12.16 11.93
CA ILE A 29 4.54 12.46 10.55
C ILE A 29 3.48 11.46 10.07
N ALA A 30 3.70 10.15 10.28
CA ALA A 30 2.73 9.12 9.91
C ALA A 30 1.37 9.33 10.60
N TRP A 31 1.38 9.70 11.89
CA TRP A 31 0.16 10.05 12.60
C TRP A 31 -0.54 11.29 11.99
N LYS A 32 0.23 12.31 11.63
CA LYS A 32 -0.31 13.51 10.95
C LYS A 32 -0.91 13.17 9.59
N LEU A 33 -0.35 12.24 8.83
CA LEU A 33 -0.87 11.82 7.52
C LEU A 33 -2.28 11.21 7.58
N HIS A 34 -2.74 10.72 8.73
CA HIS A 34 -4.13 10.28 8.90
C HIS A 34 -5.18 11.39 8.71
N LYS A 35 -4.78 12.66 8.71
CA LYS A 35 -5.63 13.78 8.30
C LYS A 35 -6.14 13.61 6.86
N TYR A 36 -5.39 12.89 6.03
CA TYR A 36 -5.67 12.67 4.62
C TYR A 36 -6.32 11.30 4.32
N ASP A 37 -6.79 10.57 5.34
CA ASP A 37 -7.44 9.26 5.14
C ASP A 37 -8.70 9.32 4.25
N ASN A 38 -9.28 10.51 4.08
CA ASN A 38 -10.41 10.76 3.18
C ASN A 38 -10.02 10.76 1.68
N CYS A 39 -8.74 10.78 1.34
CA CYS A 39 -8.28 10.60 -0.04
C CYS A 39 -8.35 9.14 -0.52
N PHE A 40 -8.70 8.20 0.35
CA PHE A 40 -8.77 6.78 0.04
C PHE A 40 -10.20 6.30 -0.17
N ALA A 41 -10.37 5.34 -1.08
CA ALA A 41 -11.64 4.68 -1.35
C ALA A 41 -12.16 3.86 -0.14
N ASN A 42 -13.47 3.60 -0.09
CA ASN A 42 -14.11 2.92 1.03
C ASN A 42 -13.82 1.41 1.08
N ASN A 43 -13.34 0.84 0.00
CA ASN A 43 -12.97 -0.57 -0.16
C ASN A 43 -11.52 -0.87 0.20
N LEU A 44 -10.78 0.12 0.76
CA LEU A 44 -9.44 -0.01 1.33
C LEU A 44 -9.52 -0.13 2.85
N PHE A 45 -9.01 -1.22 3.43
CA PHE A 45 -9.17 -1.57 4.85
C PHE A 45 -7.87 -1.64 5.66
N SER A 46 -6.71 -1.31 5.07
CA SER A 46 -5.43 -1.30 5.76
C SER A 46 -4.96 0.09 6.16
N PHE A 47 -4.22 0.18 7.26
CA PHE A 47 -3.45 1.36 7.69
C PHE A 47 -4.25 2.67 7.80
N ARG A 48 -5.54 2.61 7.99
CA ARG A 48 -6.45 3.75 8.20
C ARG A 48 -7.08 3.67 9.60
N LYS A 49 -7.53 4.81 10.10
CA LYS A 49 -8.28 4.84 11.37
C LYS A 49 -9.62 4.12 11.23
N PHE A 50 -10.01 3.39 12.27
CA PHE A 50 -11.31 2.73 12.41
C PHE A 50 -11.62 1.60 11.41
N VAL A 51 -10.66 1.20 10.58
CA VAL A 51 -10.81 0.06 9.66
C VAL A 51 -9.71 -0.98 9.92
N ASN A 52 -10.02 -2.25 9.67
CA ASN A 52 -9.12 -3.39 9.84
C ASN A 52 -9.62 -4.59 9.03
N ALA A 53 -8.94 -5.72 9.11
CA ALA A 53 -9.33 -6.94 8.39
C ALA A 53 -10.75 -7.42 8.74
N GLN A 54 -11.21 -7.24 9.98
CA GLN A 54 -12.58 -7.63 10.40
C GLN A 54 -13.63 -6.73 9.73
N THR A 55 -13.35 -5.42 9.58
CA THR A 55 -14.24 -4.50 8.87
C THR A 55 -14.27 -4.83 7.37
N ALA A 56 -13.18 -5.28 6.77
CA ALA A 56 -13.14 -5.76 5.38
C ALA A 56 -14.06 -6.98 5.21
N VAL A 57 -13.93 -7.99 6.09
CA VAL A 57 -14.77 -9.19 6.04
C VAL A 57 -16.26 -8.84 6.21
N ARG A 58 -16.59 -7.94 7.15
CA ARG A 58 -17.98 -7.49 7.34
C ARG A 58 -18.51 -6.80 6.09
N TYR A 59 -17.77 -5.84 5.53
CA TYR A 59 -18.13 -5.16 4.30
C TYR A 59 -18.40 -6.13 3.14
N LEU A 60 -17.52 -7.11 2.93
CA LEU A 60 -17.69 -8.11 1.88
C LEU A 60 -18.97 -8.95 2.10
N ARG A 61 -19.21 -9.42 3.34
CA ARG A 61 -20.40 -10.21 3.67
C ARG A 61 -21.71 -9.45 3.51
N GLU A 62 -21.73 -8.17 3.90
CA GLU A 62 -22.92 -7.31 3.75
C GLU A 62 -23.25 -7.01 2.28
N LYS A 63 -22.23 -6.97 1.43
CA LYS A 63 -22.40 -6.71 -0.01
C LYS A 63 -22.69 -7.96 -0.83
N GLN A 64 -22.33 -9.15 -0.34
CA GLN A 64 -22.65 -10.41 -1.00
C GLN A 64 -24.15 -10.70 -0.90
N LYS A 65 -24.81 -10.83 -2.06
CA LYS A 65 -26.19 -11.30 -2.18
C LYS A 65 -26.24 -12.83 -2.14
N GLU A 66 -27.42 -13.41 -2.02
CA GLU A 66 -27.61 -14.86 -2.17
C GLU A 66 -27.12 -15.34 -3.55
N GLY A 67 -26.61 -16.56 -3.57
CA GLY A 67 -26.08 -17.21 -4.79
C GLY A 67 -24.60 -17.57 -4.69
N ASP A 68 -24.10 -18.18 -5.75
CA ASP A 68 -22.71 -18.57 -5.88
C ASP A 68 -21.84 -17.37 -6.30
N TRP A 69 -20.61 -17.34 -5.78
CA TRP A 69 -19.67 -16.29 -6.04
C TRP A 69 -18.32 -16.84 -6.49
N TYR A 70 -17.83 -16.35 -7.60
CA TYR A 70 -16.45 -16.54 -8.04
C TYR A 70 -15.55 -15.52 -7.33
N THR A 71 -14.35 -15.95 -6.98
CA THR A 71 -13.41 -15.13 -6.23
C THR A 71 -12.04 -15.13 -6.89
N TYR A 72 -11.46 -13.96 -7.04
CA TYR A 72 -10.04 -13.80 -7.42
C TYR A 72 -9.28 -13.14 -6.29
N LYS A 73 -8.18 -13.78 -5.86
CA LYS A 73 -7.28 -13.22 -4.84
C LYS A 73 -5.89 -13.01 -5.42
N LEU A 74 -5.30 -11.84 -5.18
CA LEU A 74 -3.97 -11.46 -5.60
C LEU A 74 -3.17 -10.94 -4.41
N ASP A 75 -1.88 -11.31 -4.34
CA ASP A 75 -0.88 -10.79 -3.40
C ASP A 75 0.28 -10.18 -4.20
N ILE A 76 0.62 -8.92 -3.91
CA ILE A 76 1.67 -8.20 -4.65
C ILE A 76 3.03 -8.53 -4.02
N HIS A 77 3.86 -9.24 -4.77
CA HIS A 77 5.19 -9.64 -4.30
C HIS A 77 6.08 -8.43 -3.98
N ASN A 78 6.67 -8.44 -2.76
CA ASN A 78 7.64 -7.43 -2.29
C ASN A 78 7.15 -5.98 -2.40
N TYR A 79 5.83 -5.76 -2.23
CA TYR A 79 5.11 -4.55 -2.55
C TYR A 79 5.84 -3.26 -2.14
N PHE A 80 6.14 -3.07 -0.86
CA PHE A 80 6.75 -1.84 -0.33
C PHE A 80 8.09 -1.48 -0.97
N ASN A 81 8.90 -2.46 -1.32
CA ASN A 81 10.23 -2.22 -1.89
C ASN A 81 10.21 -2.15 -3.44
N SER A 82 9.08 -2.51 -4.07
CA SER A 82 8.90 -2.43 -5.52
C SER A 82 8.12 -1.21 -6.00
N VAL A 83 7.55 -0.41 -5.09
CA VAL A 83 6.87 0.85 -5.45
C VAL A 83 7.85 1.82 -6.10
N SER A 84 7.50 2.34 -7.27
CA SER A 84 8.30 3.36 -7.96
C SER A 84 8.24 4.70 -7.22
N VAL A 85 9.40 5.22 -6.81
CA VAL A 85 9.51 6.52 -6.16
C VAL A 85 9.08 7.64 -7.11
N ASP A 86 9.40 7.54 -8.39
CA ASP A 86 9.05 8.55 -9.38
C ASP A 86 7.54 8.59 -9.65
N LYS A 87 6.85 7.44 -9.58
CA LYS A 87 5.39 7.37 -9.73
C LYS A 87 4.65 7.84 -8.47
N ILE A 88 5.16 7.56 -7.26
CA ILE A 88 4.46 7.92 -6.01
C ILE A 88 4.60 9.41 -5.65
N LEU A 89 5.74 10.05 -5.94
CA LEU A 89 5.99 11.45 -5.55
C LEU A 89 4.99 12.46 -6.12
N PRO A 90 4.55 12.39 -7.40
CA PRO A 90 3.47 13.22 -7.89
C PRO A 90 2.16 13.07 -7.10
N MET A 91 1.80 11.84 -6.74
CA MET A 91 0.59 11.55 -5.94
C MET A 91 0.69 12.14 -4.53
N VAL A 92 1.86 12.03 -3.88
CA VAL A 92 2.13 12.66 -2.58
C VAL A 92 2.02 14.17 -2.67
N LYS A 93 2.53 14.78 -3.75
CA LYS A 93 2.47 16.23 -3.99
C LYS A 93 1.02 16.72 -4.11
N GLU A 94 0.19 15.97 -4.80
CA GLU A 94 -1.23 16.27 -4.97
C GLU A 94 -1.98 16.26 -3.63
N VAL A 95 -1.77 15.22 -2.81
CA VAL A 95 -2.40 15.10 -1.49
C VAL A 95 -1.89 16.16 -0.51
N LEU A 96 -0.60 16.51 -0.58
CA LEU A 96 0.04 17.48 0.32
C LEU A 96 0.18 18.87 -0.28
N VAL A 97 -0.71 19.28 -1.17
CA VAL A 97 -0.65 20.58 -1.86
C VAL A 97 -0.56 21.76 -0.88
N GLU A 98 -1.23 21.67 0.26
CA GLU A 98 -1.23 22.69 1.31
C GLU A 98 -0.04 22.56 2.30
N GLU A 99 0.75 21.51 2.21
CA GLU A 99 1.86 21.22 3.13
C GLU A 99 3.19 20.97 2.38
N PRO A 100 3.71 21.96 1.63
CA PRO A 100 4.90 21.77 0.78
C PRO A 100 6.16 21.40 1.57
N ILE A 101 6.28 21.82 2.82
CA ILE A 101 7.41 21.44 3.69
C ILE A 101 7.36 19.94 3.98
N LEU A 102 6.19 19.41 4.31
CA LEU A 102 6.00 17.98 4.57
C LEU A 102 6.28 17.15 3.31
N TYR A 103 5.81 17.61 2.14
CA TYR A 103 6.14 16.99 0.86
C TYR A 103 7.66 16.93 0.63
N ASN A 104 8.39 18.04 0.86
CA ASN A 104 9.83 18.10 0.67
C ASN A 104 10.58 17.13 1.60
N VAL A 105 10.14 16.98 2.84
CA VAL A 105 10.71 15.99 3.78
C VAL A 105 10.50 14.57 3.25
N ILE A 106 9.30 14.21 2.84
CA ILE A 106 9.00 12.89 2.27
C ILE A 106 9.83 12.64 0.99
N CYS A 107 9.90 13.64 0.11
CA CYS A 107 10.69 13.59 -1.11
C CYS A 107 12.17 13.31 -0.83
N ALA A 108 12.77 14.03 0.13
CA ALA A 108 14.16 13.85 0.52
C ALA A 108 14.42 12.44 1.07
N ILE A 109 13.51 11.90 1.88
CA ILE A 109 13.61 10.54 2.43
C ILE A 109 13.54 9.48 1.33
N LEU A 110 12.57 9.60 0.42
CA LEU A 110 12.36 8.60 -0.63
C LEU A 110 13.48 8.65 -1.69
N LYS A 111 13.96 9.83 -2.03
CA LYS A 111 15.03 10.01 -3.03
C LYS A 111 16.44 9.70 -2.50
N ASN A 112 16.63 9.59 -1.18
CA ASN A 112 17.94 9.23 -0.64
C ASN A 112 18.31 7.79 -1.05
N PRO A 113 19.35 7.57 -1.89
CA PRO A 113 19.68 6.24 -2.39
C PRO A 113 20.58 5.45 -1.43
N TYR A 114 21.00 6.05 -0.31
CA TYR A 114 22.00 5.44 0.57
C TYR A 114 21.36 4.69 1.73
N VAL A 115 21.91 3.52 2.02
CA VAL A 115 21.56 2.69 3.18
C VAL A 115 22.81 2.13 3.83
N GLU A 116 22.79 1.98 5.15
CA GLU A 116 23.81 1.23 5.86
C GLU A 116 23.44 -0.26 5.89
N TYR A 117 24.38 -1.11 5.48
CA TYR A 117 24.26 -2.55 5.56
C TYR A 117 25.62 -3.16 5.92
N ASN A 118 25.68 -3.99 6.98
CA ASN A 118 26.92 -4.58 7.50
C ASN A 118 28.03 -3.53 7.76
N LYS A 119 27.67 -2.39 8.36
CA LYS A 119 28.56 -1.24 8.65
C LYS A 119 29.17 -0.57 7.42
N GLN A 120 28.62 -0.81 6.24
CA GLN A 120 29.01 -0.16 4.99
C GLN A 120 27.84 0.63 4.42
N VAL A 121 28.12 1.82 3.88
CA VAL A 121 27.12 2.62 3.16
C VAL A 121 27.08 2.13 1.71
N ILE A 122 25.93 1.66 1.29
CA ILE A 122 25.70 1.18 -0.08
C ILE A 122 24.62 2.03 -0.75
N ARG A 123 24.62 2.06 -2.08
CA ARG A 123 23.57 2.65 -2.89
C ARG A 123 22.58 1.56 -3.29
N GLU A 124 21.30 1.83 -3.08
CA GLU A 124 20.23 0.83 -3.34
C GLU A 124 18.91 1.52 -3.69
N GLU A 125 18.17 0.96 -4.64
CA GLU A 125 16.77 1.31 -4.86
C GLU A 125 15.91 0.64 -3.79
N LYS A 126 15.08 1.44 -3.10
CA LYS A 126 14.42 1.01 -1.86
C LYS A 126 12.89 1.02 -1.92
N GLY A 127 12.30 1.52 -3.01
CA GLY A 127 10.88 1.80 -3.05
C GLY A 127 10.45 2.72 -1.90
N ILE A 128 9.32 2.42 -1.28
CA ILE A 128 8.82 3.16 -0.11
C ILE A 128 9.32 2.57 1.22
N MET A 129 10.26 1.65 1.18
CA MET A 129 11.00 1.10 2.32
C MET A 129 10.13 0.40 3.37
N ALA A 130 9.99 -0.93 3.27
CA ALA A 130 9.36 -1.73 4.31
C ALA A 130 10.01 -1.46 5.68
N GLY A 131 9.21 -1.15 6.70
CA GLY A 131 9.66 -0.80 8.07
C GLY A 131 9.75 0.70 8.34
N MET A 132 9.66 1.57 7.35
CA MET A 132 9.52 3.01 7.56
C MET A 132 8.07 3.34 8.00
N PRO A 133 7.85 4.16 9.03
CA PRO A 133 6.50 4.49 9.51
C PRO A 133 5.56 5.11 8.44
N LEU A 134 6.11 5.84 7.46
CA LEU A 134 5.33 6.48 6.40
C LEU A 134 4.89 5.50 5.30
N SER A 135 5.54 4.35 5.19
CA SER A 135 5.33 3.40 4.08
C SER A 135 3.90 2.87 4.02
N ALA A 136 3.22 2.77 5.14
CA ALA A 136 1.82 2.36 5.21
C ALA A 136 0.89 3.31 4.44
N PHE A 137 1.02 4.62 4.67
CA PHE A 137 0.26 5.64 3.94
C PHE A 137 0.63 5.66 2.45
N LEU A 138 1.92 5.61 2.15
CA LEU A 138 2.43 5.62 0.77
C LEU A 138 1.96 4.39 -0.02
N ALA A 139 1.97 3.21 0.61
CA ALA A 139 1.44 1.99 0.02
C ALA A 139 -0.06 2.11 -0.29
N ASN A 140 -0.84 2.65 0.63
CA ASN A 140 -2.24 2.91 0.35
C ASN A 140 -2.42 3.86 -0.83
N LEU A 141 -1.66 4.95 -0.86
CA LEU A 141 -1.76 5.98 -1.90
C LEU A 141 -1.40 5.44 -3.30
N TYR A 142 -0.38 4.59 -3.41
CA TYR A 142 0.11 4.10 -4.69
C TYR A 142 -0.94 3.34 -5.51
N LEU A 143 -1.80 2.57 -4.86
CA LEU A 143 -2.85 1.79 -5.53
C LEU A 143 -4.25 2.44 -5.43
N THR A 144 -4.34 3.67 -4.92
CA THR A 144 -5.65 4.31 -4.67
C THR A 144 -6.50 4.46 -5.94
N LYS A 145 -5.87 4.65 -7.12
CA LYS A 145 -6.60 4.70 -8.41
C LYS A 145 -7.30 3.39 -8.72
N ILE A 146 -6.68 2.26 -8.38
CA ILE A 146 -7.27 0.93 -8.53
C ILE A 146 -8.48 0.80 -7.60
N ASP A 147 -8.33 1.17 -6.32
CA ASP A 147 -9.42 1.10 -5.35
C ASP A 147 -10.63 1.92 -5.80
N PHE A 148 -10.41 3.14 -6.30
CA PHE A 148 -11.50 3.98 -6.83
C PHE A 148 -12.12 3.38 -8.07
N TRP A 149 -11.34 2.84 -9.00
CA TRP A 149 -11.91 2.22 -10.19
C TRP A 149 -12.88 1.09 -9.83
N PHE A 150 -12.54 0.21 -8.91
CA PHE A 150 -13.43 -0.85 -8.44
C PHE A 150 -14.65 -0.31 -7.69
N GLN A 151 -14.48 0.75 -6.90
CA GLN A 151 -15.59 1.40 -6.18
C GLN A 151 -16.57 2.07 -7.13
N GLU A 152 -16.09 2.82 -8.12
CA GLU A 152 -16.89 3.58 -9.08
C GLU A 152 -17.68 2.66 -10.04
N ASN A 153 -17.15 1.47 -10.31
CA ASN A 153 -17.83 0.46 -11.13
C ASN A 153 -18.73 -0.49 -10.30
N ASP A 154 -18.92 -0.22 -8.99
CA ASP A 154 -19.71 -1.03 -8.05
C ASP A 154 -19.33 -2.53 -8.06
N ILE A 155 -18.04 -2.81 -8.21
CA ILE A 155 -17.48 -4.16 -8.19
C ILE A 155 -17.15 -4.53 -6.74
N LEU A 156 -17.56 -5.71 -6.31
CA LEU A 156 -17.25 -6.20 -4.96
C LEU A 156 -15.77 -6.52 -4.83
N TYR A 157 -15.05 -5.62 -4.20
CA TYR A 157 -13.60 -5.59 -4.08
C TYR A 157 -13.20 -5.16 -2.67
N ALA A 158 -12.14 -5.72 -2.15
CA ALA A 158 -11.50 -5.21 -0.95
C ALA A 158 -9.97 -5.34 -1.05
N ARG A 159 -9.26 -4.33 -0.54
CA ARG A 159 -7.80 -4.37 -0.42
C ARG A 159 -7.37 -4.20 1.03
N TYR A 160 -6.41 -5.03 1.43
CA TYR A 160 -5.72 -4.92 2.70
C TYR A 160 -4.20 -4.95 2.45
N SER A 161 -3.57 -3.78 2.33
CA SER A 161 -2.16 -3.61 1.94
C SER A 161 -1.89 -4.15 0.51
N ASP A 162 -1.13 -5.23 0.42
CA ASP A 162 -0.79 -5.99 -0.77
C ASP A 162 -1.79 -7.11 -1.11
N ASP A 163 -2.63 -7.50 -0.16
CA ASP A 163 -3.72 -8.47 -0.36
C ASP A 163 -4.93 -7.80 -1.03
N ILE A 164 -5.30 -8.30 -2.21
CA ILE A 164 -6.47 -7.86 -2.97
C ILE A 164 -7.42 -9.03 -3.18
N ILE A 165 -8.72 -8.79 -3.02
CA ILE A 165 -9.77 -9.77 -3.29
C ILE A 165 -10.91 -9.15 -4.09
N ILE A 166 -11.37 -9.86 -5.12
CA ILE A 166 -12.48 -9.47 -6.00
C ILE A 166 -13.50 -10.58 -6.00
N PHE A 167 -14.78 -10.22 -6.09
CA PHE A 167 -15.89 -11.17 -6.22
C PHE A 167 -16.79 -10.81 -7.40
N ALA A 168 -17.33 -11.83 -8.07
CA ALA A 168 -18.36 -11.71 -9.09
C ALA A 168 -19.29 -12.91 -9.06
N GLN A 169 -20.55 -12.74 -9.51
CA GLN A 169 -21.51 -13.85 -9.62
C GLN A 169 -21.37 -14.63 -10.94
N GLU A 170 -20.60 -14.14 -11.89
CA GLU A 170 -20.34 -14.76 -13.18
C GLU A 170 -18.84 -15.00 -13.38
N GLU A 171 -18.46 -16.20 -13.82
CA GLU A 171 -17.07 -16.57 -14.09
C GLU A 171 -16.41 -15.62 -15.10
N LYS A 172 -17.10 -15.31 -16.17
CA LYS A 172 -16.60 -14.39 -17.20
C LYS A 172 -16.30 -12.99 -16.65
N LYS A 173 -17.07 -12.52 -15.67
CA LYS A 173 -16.82 -11.21 -15.03
C LYS A 173 -15.59 -11.24 -14.13
N ILE A 174 -15.39 -12.32 -13.38
CA ILE A 174 -14.19 -12.41 -12.51
C ILE A 174 -12.91 -12.47 -13.34
N GLU A 175 -12.94 -13.14 -14.50
CA GLU A 175 -11.82 -13.13 -15.46
C GLU A 175 -11.52 -11.71 -15.95
N GLN A 176 -12.53 -10.99 -16.46
CA GLN A 176 -12.38 -9.61 -16.92
C GLN A 176 -11.85 -8.67 -15.83
N TYR A 177 -12.33 -8.80 -14.59
CA TYR A 177 -11.87 -7.97 -13.47
C TYR A 177 -10.44 -8.30 -13.07
N SER A 178 -10.03 -9.56 -13.13
CA SER A 178 -8.67 -9.98 -12.83
C SER A 178 -7.67 -9.51 -13.89
N GLU A 179 -8.05 -9.56 -15.16
CA GLU A 179 -7.27 -9.01 -16.27
C GLU A 179 -7.10 -7.50 -16.11
N ARG A 180 -8.20 -6.77 -15.87
CA ARG A 180 -8.15 -5.32 -15.68
C ARG A 180 -7.32 -4.91 -14.47
N LEU A 181 -7.44 -5.61 -13.34
CA LEU A 181 -6.58 -5.40 -12.16
C LEU A 181 -5.09 -5.55 -12.53
N THR A 182 -4.77 -6.60 -13.28
CA THR A 182 -3.38 -6.89 -13.68
C THR A 182 -2.83 -5.79 -14.59
N GLU A 183 -3.60 -5.32 -15.56
CA GLU A 183 -3.23 -4.17 -16.41
C GLU A 183 -2.93 -2.93 -15.56
N MET A 184 -3.86 -2.56 -14.66
CA MET A 184 -3.72 -1.35 -13.82
C MET A 184 -2.52 -1.42 -12.85
N ILE A 185 -2.11 -2.62 -12.43
CA ILE A 185 -0.90 -2.79 -11.60
C ILE A 185 0.37 -2.58 -12.44
N HIS A 186 0.34 -2.88 -13.73
CA HIS A 186 1.48 -2.71 -14.62
C HIS A 186 1.58 -1.28 -15.23
N GLU A 187 0.51 -0.50 -15.26
CA GLU A 187 0.52 0.93 -15.61
C GLU A 187 1.34 1.77 -14.61
#